data_0d8c539d60a0c097d099e55380598a74
#
_entry.id   0d8c539d60a0c097d099e55380598a74
#
_cell.length_a   1.000
_cell.length_b   1.000
_cell.length_c   1.000
_cell.angle_alpha   90.00
_cell.angle_beta   90.00
_cell.angle_gamma   90.00
#
_symmetry.space_group_name_H-M   'P 1'
#
loop_
_entity.id
_entity.type
_entity.pdbx_description
1 polymer ?
#
loop_
_entity_poly.entity_id
_entity_poly.type
_entity_poly.pdbx_seq_one_letter_code
_entity_poly.pdbx_strand_id
1 'polypeptide(L)'
;MVNPRTKYTFIKSSILIFLIPLFFACSEAKKKEEPRTEPYKIIGYVAGYEDFNPALVDATKLTHINYAFANIVEGGVAFELKTDSVKISKLMGLKTVSPALKVLYSVGGWVWSDQFSHVAAFDWSRKKFAISCVQLMKKHGFDGVDLDWEYPGQRAEDNAFRPSDEENFTRLLAEIRIALDTQGKVDDTHYLLTIATGADQAYINHTDLGQAQKHLDFINVMCYDFYHGWHFQTGHHANLHPSDKEKFNGNSGLEAISRHLKAGVPANKLVMGIPFYGRQWEKVIADNESLYQPARSTGVIVPYWDIVEKLKSGNYKKMYDESAKSSYLWNAKDSIFISWETPKEIQLKTDFIKEKGMGGAMFWEYSLDKDQELLNKLYDSMN
;
A
#
# COMPACT_ATOMS: atom_id res chain seq x y z
N MET A 1 31.21 47.28 86.31
CA MET A 1 32.12 46.15 86.66
C MET A 1 31.36 44.85 86.62
N VAL A 2 31.92 43.89 85.87
CA VAL A 2 31.67 42.42 85.91
C VAL A 2 30.32 41.85 85.45
N ASN A 3 30.40 41.29 84.31
CA ASN A 3 29.49 40.27 83.66
C ASN A 3 29.41 38.95 84.45
N PRO A 4 28.32 38.23 84.40
CA PRO A 4 28.54 36.80 84.02
C PRO A 4 27.58 36.30 82.94
N ARG A 5 28.17 35.47 82.15
CA ARG A 5 27.69 34.65 81.04
C ARG A 5 26.59 33.62 81.42
N THR A 6 25.52 33.64 80.67
CA THR A 6 24.54 32.51 80.69
C THR A 6 24.79 31.62 79.50
N LYS A 7 25.09 30.34 79.75
CA LYS A 7 25.24 29.29 78.71
C LYS A 7 23.88 28.73 78.32
N TYR A 8 23.51 28.87 77.06
CA TYR A 8 22.37 28.13 76.50
C TYR A 8 22.85 26.81 75.85
N THR A 9 22.31 25.70 76.32
CA THR A 9 22.52 24.35 75.78
C THR A 9 21.54 24.13 74.67
N PHE A 10 22.01 24.02 73.40
CA PHE A 10 21.18 23.63 72.27
C PHE A 10 21.04 22.10 72.21
N ILE A 11 19.80 21.60 72.38
CA ILE A 11 19.43 20.22 72.11
C ILE A 11 19.18 20.12 70.58
N LYS A 12 20.07 19.35 69.90
CA LYS A 12 19.85 19.02 68.48
C LYS A 12 18.89 17.83 68.39
N SER A 13 17.61 18.12 68.05
CA SER A 13 16.68 17.08 67.62
C SER A 13 16.91 16.80 66.15
N SER A 14 17.47 15.64 65.80
CA SER A 14 17.60 15.15 64.41
C SER A 14 16.26 14.52 64.00
N ILE A 15 15.52 15.24 63.14
CA ILE A 15 14.35 14.67 62.47
C ILE A 15 14.82 13.88 61.26
N LEU A 16 14.72 12.56 61.35
CA LEU A 16 15.00 11.63 60.26
C LEU A 16 13.77 11.60 59.30
N ILE A 17 13.85 12.33 58.21
CA ILE A 17 12.78 12.30 57.17
C ILE A 17 13.04 11.04 56.30
N PHE A 18 12.15 10.06 56.46
CA PHE A 18 12.09 8.91 55.55
C PHE A 18 11.40 9.35 54.25
N LEU A 19 12.20 9.57 53.20
CA LEU A 19 11.71 9.70 51.84
C LEU A 19 11.32 8.30 51.34
N ILE A 20 10.02 8.02 51.29
CA ILE A 20 9.47 6.86 50.61
C ILE A 20 9.42 7.21 49.12
N PRO A 21 10.14 6.53 48.22
CA PRO A 21 9.97 6.76 46.80
C PRO A 21 8.60 6.22 46.35
N LEU A 22 7.68 7.11 46.01
CA LEU A 22 6.47 6.75 45.29
C LEU A 22 6.89 6.32 43.86
N PHE A 23 7.00 5.02 43.63
CA PHE A 23 6.99 4.49 42.28
C PHE A 23 5.60 4.68 41.69
N PHE A 24 5.42 5.74 40.90
CA PHE A 24 4.31 5.81 39.95
C PHE A 24 4.56 4.76 38.88
N ALA A 25 4.03 3.57 39.05
CA ALA A 25 3.84 2.62 37.99
C ALA A 25 2.77 3.23 37.04
N CYS A 26 3.24 3.91 35.98
CA CYS A 26 2.38 4.22 34.83
C CYS A 26 2.01 2.91 34.18
N SER A 27 0.92 2.30 34.64
CA SER A 27 0.25 1.25 33.89
C SER A 27 -0.39 1.97 32.70
N GLU A 28 0.20 1.83 31.51
CA GLU A 28 -0.50 2.12 30.27
C GLU A 28 -1.74 1.20 30.24
N ALA A 29 -2.86 1.77 30.62
CA ALA A 29 -4.15 1.12 30.41
C ALA A 29 -4.27 0.89 28.90
N LYS A 30 -4.19 -0.37 28.43
CA LYS A 30 -4.59 -0.75 27.09
C LYS A 30 -5.96 -0.15 26.85
N LYS A 31 -6.05 0.88 25.99
CA LYS A 31 -7.31 1.39 25.49
C LYS A 31 -8.10 0.17 24.99
N LYS A 32 -9.24 -0.10 25.60
CA LYS A 32 -10.18 -1.08 25.06
C LYS A 32 -10.50 -0.58 23.66
N GLU A 33 -10.07 -1.30 22.66
CA GLU A 33 -10.47 -1.03 21.28
C GLU A 33 -11.99 -1.19 21.23
N GLU A 34 -12.68 -0.14 20.81
CA GLU A 34 -14.09 -0.27 20.45
C GLU A 34 -14.18 -1.27 19.31
N PRO A 35 -15.14 -2.20 19.34
CA PRO A 35 -15.27 -3.18 18.27
C PRO A 35 -15.46 -2.46 16.94
N ARG A 36 -14.65 -2.82 15.94
CA ARG A 36 -14.74 -2.29 14.59
C ARG A 36 -16.15 -2.50 14.04
N THR A 37 -16.77 -1.44 13.57
CA THR A 37 -18.14 -1.46 13.04
C THR A 37 -18.22 -1.87 11.57
N GLU A 38 -17.11 -1.73 10.82
CA GLU A 38 -17.03 -2.07 9.39
C GLU A 38 -16.04 -3.21 9.12
N PRO A 39 -16.35 -4.12 8.20
CA PRO A 39 -15.42 -5.17 7.81
C PRO A 39 -14.13 -4.60 7.22
N TYR A 40 -13.05 -5.37 7.28
CA TYR A 40 -11.81 -5.03 6.60
C TYR A 40 -12.01 -5.05 5.08
N LYS A 41 -11.40 -4.09 4.39
CA LYS A 41 -11.39 -4.09 2.93
C LYS A 41 -10.42 -5.17 2.43
N ILE A 42 -10.86 -5.95 1.45
CA ILE A 42 -10.03 -6.86 0.65
C ILE A 42 -10.21 -6.41 -0.79
N ILE A 43 -9.17 -5.82 -1.36
CA ILE A 43 -9.22 -5.13 -2.65
C ILE A 43 -8.32 -5.85 -3.64
N GLY A 44 -8.88 -6.35 -4.73
CA GLY A 44 -8.12 -6.97 -5.81
C GLY A 44 -7.97 -6.04 -7.02
N TYR A 45 -6.74 -5.80 -7.47
CA TYR A 45 -6.53 -5.23 -8.80
C TYR A 45 -6.71 -6.33 -9.85
N VAL A 46 -7.36 -5.99 -10.96
CA VAL A 46 -7.53 -6.84 -12.14
C VAL A 46 -6.95 -6.11 -13.34
N ALA A 47 -5.84 -6.63 -13.86
CA ALA A 47 -5.13 -6.03 -14.99
C ALA A 47 -5.87 -6.29 -16.32
N GLY A 48 -6.38 -5.24 -16.94
CA GLY A 48 -7.13 -5.31 -18.18
C GLY A 48 -6.29 -5.76 -19.38
N TYR A 49 -4.98 -5.54 -19.34
CA TYR A 49 -4.04 -5.92 -20.40
C TYR A 49 -3.61 -7.40 -20.32
N GLU A 50 -3.80 -8.07 -19.19
CA GLU A 50 -3.48 -9.49 -19.05
C GLU A 50 -4.51 -10.39 -19.77
N ASP A 51 -4.07 -11.53 -20.30
CA ASP A 51 -4.97 -12.55 -20.87
C ASP A 51 -5.65 -13.35 -19.76
N PHE A 52 -6.53 -12.68 -19.04
CA PHE A 52 -7.27 -13.21 -17.91
C PHE A 52 -8.77 -13.04 -18.12
N ASN A 53 -9.56 -14.04 -17.73
CA ASN A 53 -11.02 -13.95 -17.78
C ASN A 53 -11.57 -13.43 -16.44
N PRO A 54 -12.03 -12.18 -16.36
CA PRO A 54 -12.51 -11.59 -15.10
C PRO A 54 -13.73 -12.28 -14.48
N ALA A 55 -14.45 -13.13 -15.25
CA ALA A 55 -15.54 -13.92 -14.69
C ALA A 55 -15.08 -15.04 -13.74
N LEU A 56 -13.76 -15.32 -13.70
CA LEU A 56 -13.15 -16.27 -12.78
C LEU A 56 -12.78 -15.67 -11.42
N VAL A 57 -12.99 -14.36 -11.24
CA VAL A 57 -12.74 -13.69 -9.96
C VAL A 57 -13.74 -14.21 -8.92
N ASP A 58 -13.24 -14.70 -7.80
CA ASP A 58 -14.06 -15.07 -6.64
C ASP A 58 -14.50 -13.82 -5.87
N ALA A 59 -15.62 -13.25 -6.32
CA ALA A 59 -16.18 -12.02 -5.77
C ALA A 59 -16.68 -12.18 -4.32
N THR A 60 -16.81 -13.41 -3.80
CA THR A 60 -17.25 -13.66 -2.41
C THR A 60 -16.15 -13.36 -1.40
N LYS A 61 -14.90 -13.31 -1.86
CA LYS A 61 -13.72 -13.03 -1.02
C LYS A 61 -13.24 -11.58 -1.10
N LEU A 62 -13.88 -10.76 -1.94
CA LEU A 62 -13.49 -9.39 -2.19
C LEU A 62 -14.56 -8.40 -1.73
N THR A 63 -14.12 -7.28 -1.17
CA THR A 63 -14.98 -6.12 -0.94
C THR A 63 -14.95 -5.15 -2.11
N HIS A 64 -13.79 -5.05 -2.78
CA HIS A 64 -13.56 -4.13 -3.90
C HIS A 64 -12.75 -4.80 -5.00
N ILE A 65 -12.99 -4.35 -6.24
CA ILE A 65 -12.16 -4.65 -7.40
C ILE A 65 -11.76 -3.30 -8.04
N ASN A 66 -10.47 -3.13 -8.32
CA ASN A 66 -9.96 -2.03 -9.12
C ASN A 66 -9.56 -2.57 -10.50
N TYR A 67 -10.28 -2.17 -11.54
CA TYR A 67 -9.94 -2.52 -12.92
C TYR A 67 -8.81 -1.63 -13.43
N ALA A 68 -7.67 -2.18 -13.76
CA ALA A 68 -6.46 -1.49 -14.15
C ALA A 68 -6.13 -1.73 -15.64
N PHE A 69 -6.03 -0.72 -16.51
CA PHE A 69 -6.12 0.69 -16.22
C PHE A 69 -6.96 1.42 -17.28
N ALA A 70 -7.48 2.59 -16.91
CA ALA A 70 -7.86 3.61 -17.86
C ALA A 70 -6.68 4.57 -18.10
N ASN A 71 -6.56 5.12 -19.32
CA ASN A 71 -5.52 6.08 -19.67
C ASN A 71 -6.08 7.51 -19.71
N ILE A 72 -5.17 8.50 -19.65
CA ILE A 72 -5.50 9.93 -19.85
C ILE A 72 -5.28 10.29 -21.31
N VAL A 73 -6.38 10.49 -22.03
CA VAL A 73 -6.37 10.81 -23.46
C VAL A 73 -6.99 12.18 -23.66
N GLU A 74 -6.26 13.09 -24.32
CA GLU A 74 -6.71 14.47 -24.58
C GLU A 74 -7.24 15.21 -23.35
N GLY A 75 -6.65 14.93 -22.17
CA GLY A 75 -7.02 15.51 -20.88
C GLY A 75 -8.34 15.02 -20.28
N GLY A 76 -8.87 13.91 -20.77
CA GLY A 76 -9.95 13.12 -20.18
C GLY A 76 -9.52 11.69 -19.93
N VAL A 77 -10.38 10.84 -19.37
CA VAL A 77 -10.09 9.40 -19.13
C VAL A 77 -10.79 8.54 -20.17
N ALA A 78 -10.09 7.49 -20.64
CA ALA A 78 -10.62 6.53 -21.61
C ALA A 78 -10.00 5.14 -21.38
N PHE A 79 -10.75 4.11 -21.75
CA PHE A 79 -10.22 2.77 -21.96
C PHE A 79 -9.74 2.62 -23.40
N GLU A 80 -8.56 2.11 -23.60
CA GLU A 80 -7.92 2.00 -24.92
C GLU A 80 -7.84 0.58 -25.46
N LEU A 81 -7.97 -0.46 -24.60
CA LEU A 81 -7.91 -1.84 -25.04
C LEU A 81 -9.24 -2.28 -25.65
N LYS A 82 -9.21 -2.93 -26.80
CA LYS A 82 -10.41 -3.47 -27.47
C LYS A 82 -11.20 -4.43 -26.60
N THR A 83 -10.54 -5.05 -25.61
CA THR A 83 -11.12 -6.04 -24.69
C THR A 83 -11.76 -5.41 -23.45
N ASP A 84 -11.50 -4.12 -23.15
CA ASP A 84 -11.94 -3.46 -21.92
C ASP A 84 -13.46 -3.59 -21.69
N SER A 85 -14.26 -3.21 -22.66
CA SER A 85 -15.74 -3.27 -22.53
C SER A 85 -16.24 -4.66 -22.15
N VAL A 86 -15.66 -5.72 -22.73
CA VAL A 86 -16.05 -7.11 -22.46
C VAL A 86 -15.59 -7.53 -21.07
N LYS A 87 -14.35 -7.21 -20.68
CA LYS A 87 -13.80 -7.53 -19.36
C LYS A 87 -14.55 -6.79 -18.24
N ILE A 88 -14.80 -5.50 -18.42
CA ILE A 88 -15.59 -4.68 -17.48
C ILE A 88 -17.00 -5.24 -17.31
N SER A 89 -17.69 -5.60 -18.41
CA SER A 89 -19.03 -6.19 -18.34
C SER A 89 -19.03 -7.49 -17.51
N LYS A 90 -17.99 -8.33 -17.62
CA LYS A 90 -17.84 -9.53 -16.81
C LYS A 90 -17.63 -9.21 -15.33
N LEU A 91 -16.82 -8.21 -15.00
CA LEU A 91 -16.62 -7.76 -13.60
C LEU A 91 -17.92 -7.21 -13.01
N MET A 92 -18.67 -6.41 -13.78
CA MET A 92 -19.97 -5.92 -13.33
C MET A 92 -20.98 -7.05 -13.10
N GLY A 93 -20.91 -8.13 -13.88
CA GLY A 93 -21.70 -9.33 -13.68
C GLY A 93 -21.46 -10.02 -12.32
N LEU A 94 -20.29 -9.87 -11.71
CA LEU A 94 -19.97 -10.43 -10.39
C LEU A 94 -20.83 -9.84 -9.26
N LYS A 95 -21.38 -8.65 -9.43
CA LYS A 95 -22.31 -8.03 -8.48
C LYS A 95 -23.63 -8.83 -8.32
N THR A 96 -23.96 -9.69 -9.27
CA THR A 96 -25.10 -10.60 -9.13
C THR A 96 -24.85 -11.70 -8.08
N VAL A 97 -23.57 -12.09 -7.91
CA VAL A 97 -23.12 -13.08 -6.91
C VAL A 97 -22.79 -12.39 -5.58
N SER A 98 -22.16 -11.22 -5.64
CA SER A 98 -21.77 -10.43 -4.46
C SER A 98 -22.33 -9.00 -4.59
N PRO A 99 -23.59 -8.74 -4.18
CA PRO A 99 -24.23 -7.42 -4.36
C PRO A 99 -23.53 -6.28 -3.62
N ALA A 100 -22.80 -6.57 -2.54
CA ALA A 100 -22.04 -5.59 -1.77
C ALA A 100 -20.69 -5.21 -2.41
N LEU A 101 -20.24 -5.98 -3.43
CA LEU A 101 -18.97 -5.74 -4.12
C LEU A 101 -18.96 -4.35 -4.76
N LYS A 102 -17.89 -3.60 -4.50
CA LYS A 102 -17.61 -2.34 -5.17
C LYS A 102 -16.62 -2.56 -6.31
N VAL A 103 -16.90 -2.04 -7.48
CA VAL A 103 -16.02 -2.12 -8.65
C VAL A 103 -15.65 -0.70 -9.07
N LEU A 104 -14.36 -0.38 -8.96
CA LEU A 104 -13.78 0.88 -9.40
C LEU A 104 -12.94 0.62 -10.66
N TYR A 105 -12.64 1.67 -11.38
CA TYR A 105 -11.55 1.65 -12.36
C TYR A 105 -10.40 2.52 -11.86
N SER A 106 -9.18 2.06 -12.13
CA SER A 106 -7.94 2.77 -11.81
C SER A 106 -7.44 3.50 -13.04
N VAL A 107 -6.94 4.73 -12.86
CA VAL A 107 -6.37 5.57 -13.92
C VAL A 107 -4.89 5.67 -13.72
N GLY A 108 -4.09 5.45 -14.76
CA GLY A 108 -2.65 5.62 -14.74
C GLY A 108 -1.86 4.32 -14.61
N GLY A 109 -1.26 4.07 -13.46
CA GLY A 109 -0.24 3.04 -13.26
C GLY A 109 1.11 3.46 -13.84
N TRP A 110 2.12 2.58 -13.74
CA TRP A 110 3.50 2.88 -14.12
C TRP A 110 3.64 3.47 -15.53
N VAL A 111 2.95 2.88 -16.52
CA VAL A 111 3.11 3.24 -17.95
C VAL A 111 2.27 4.45 -18.35
N TRP A 112 1.09 4.65 -17.73
CA TRP A 112 0.10 5.64 -18.16
C TRP A 112 -0.06 6.83 -17.20
N SER A 113 0.99 7.14 -16.43
CA SER A 113 1.02 8.32 -15.54
C SER A 113 1.57 9.59 -16.22
N ASP A 114 2.00 9.54 -17.48
CA ASP A 114 2.67 10.61 -18.22
C ASP A 114 1.85 11.91 -18.33
N GLN A 115 0.50 11.81 -18.35
CA GLN A 115 -0.38 12.95 -18.55
C GLN A 115 -0.89 13.58 -17.24
N PHE A 116 -0.68 12.94 -16.07
CA PHE A 116 -1.24 13.46 -14.82
C PHE A 116 -0.78 14.88 -14.47
N SER A 117 0.51 15.16 -14.57
CA SER A 117 1.04 16.49 -14.28
C SER A 117 0.46 17.56 -15.22
N HIS A 118 0.06 17.20 -16.45
CA HIS A 118 -0.60 18.11 -17.37
C HIS A 118 -2.05 18.39 -16.98
N VAL A 119 -2.82 17.36 -16.65
CA VAL A 119 -4.23 17.55 -16.27
C VAL A 119 -4.38 18.19 -14.89
N ALA A 120 -3.39 17.98 -14.00
CA ALA A 120 -3.38 18.57 -12.67
C ALA A 120 -3.02 20.06 -12.65
N ALA A 121 -2.31 20.57 -13.68
CA ALA A 121 -1.66 21.87 -13.66
C ALA A 121 -2.62 23.07 -13.55
N PHE A 122 -3.79 23.03 -14.20
CA PHE A 122 -4.70 24.16 -14.32
C PHE A 122 -6.12 23.84 -13.86
N ASP A 123 -6.86 24.82 -13.35
CA ASP A 123 -8.25 24.62 -12.89
C ASP A 123 -9.16 24.07 -13.98
N TRP A 124 -9.04 24.58 -15.20
CA TRP A 124 -9.86 24.12 -16.32
C TRP A 124 -9.55 22.66 -16.71
N SER A 125 -8.26 22.25 -16.65
CA SER A 125 -7.87 20.87 -16.97
C SER A 125 -8.30 19.90 -15.89
N ARG A 126 -8.18 20.26 -14.60
CA ARG A 126 -8.69 19.45 -13.48
C ARG A 126 -10.21 19.24 -13.58
N LYS A 127 -10.98 20.30 -13.89
CA LYS A 127 -12.44 20.21 -14.07
C LYS A 127 -12.81 19.33 -15.26
N LYS A 128 -12.13 19.49 -16.41
CA LYS A 128 -12.33 18.64 -17.58
C LYS A 128 -12.08 17.18 -17.24
N PHE A 129 -10.97 16.88 -16.57
CA PHE A 129 -10.60 15.54 -16.14
C PHE A 129 -11.64 14.96 -15.17
N ALA A 130 -12.03 15.70 -14.13
CA ALA A 130 -13.02 15.26 -13.14
C ALA A 130 -14.39 14.94 -13.77
N ILE A 131 -14.84 15.75 -14.70
CA ILE A 131 -16.08 15.49 -15.45
C ILE A 131 -15.96 14.20 -16.27
N SER A 132 -14.82 14.00 -16.95
CA SER A 132 -14.60 12.78 -17.74
C SER A 132 -14.53 11.54 -16.88
N CYS A 133 -13.97 11.62 -15.66
CA CYS A 133 -14.00 10.53 -14.69
C CYS A 133 -15.43 10.10 -14.36
N VAL A 134 -16.32 11.07 -14.06
CA VAL A 134 -17.72 10.76 -13.77
C VAL A 134 -18.43 10.18 -14.99
N GLN A 135 -18.17 10.71 -16.18
CA GLN A 135 -18.78 10.21 -17.41
C GLN A 135 -18.39 8.75 -17.70
N LEU A 136 -17.09 8.40 -17.56
CA LEU A 136 -16.62 7.03 -17.75
C LEU A 136 -17.19 6.08 -16.68
N MET A 137 -17.21 6.53 -15.41
CA MET A 137 -17.80 5.80 -14.29
C MET A 137 -19.27 5.46 -14.58
N LYS A 138 -20.07 6.44 -14.94
CA LYS A 138 -21.51 6.26 -15.26
C LYS A 138 -21.74 5.38 -16.47
N LYS A 139 -20.96 5.56 -17.54
CA LYS A 139 -21.07 4.77 -18.77
C LYS A 139 -20.97 3.27 -18.53
N HIS A 140 -20.10 2.85 -17.60
CA HIS A 140 -19.83 1.46 -17.34
C HIS A 140 -20.43 0.94 -16.01
N GLY A 141 -21.03 1.81 -15.20
CA GLY A 141 -21.67 1.44 -13.92
C GLY A 141 -20.71 1.18 -12.76
N PHE A 142 -19.52 1.78 -12.79
CA PHE A 142 -18.56 1.69 -11.68
C PHE A 142 -19.07 2.38 -10.42
N ASP A 143 -18.56 1.94 -9.25
CA ASP A 143 -18.88 2.52 -7.95
C ASP A 143 -17.94 3.66 -7.54
N GLY A 144 -16.94 3.97 -8.35
CA GLY A 144 -15.96 5.01 -8.07
C GLY A 144 -14.77 5.00 -8.99
N VAL A 145 -13.79 5.81 -8.62
CA VAL A 145 -12.54 6.04 -9.35
C VAL A 145 -11.35 5.84 -8.40
N ASP A 146 -10.33 5.14 -8.86
CA ASP A 146 -9.02 5.03 -8.23
C ASP A 146 -8.00 5.77 -9.08
N LEU A 147 -7.06 6.52 -8.48
CA LEU A 147 -5.97 7.16 -9.20
C LEU A 147 -4.64 6.52 -8.79
N ASP A 148 -3.91 6.07 -9.77
CA ASP A 148 -2.58 5.50 -9.62
C ASP A 148 -1.56 6.38 -10.38
N TRP A 149 -1.24 7.54 -9.79
CA TRP A 149 -0.25 8.45 -10.34
C TRP A 149 1.15 8.12 -9.84
N GLU A 150 1.99 7.60 -10.74
CA GLU A 150 3.34 7.17 -10.42
C GLU A 150 4.40 8.07 -11.08
N TYR A 151 4.89 9.17 -10.44
CA TYR A 151 4.46 9.70 -9.16
C TYR A 151 4.36 11.22 -9.21
N PRO A 152 3.52 11.89 -8.39
CA PRO A 152 3.45 13.34 -8.33
C PRO A 152 4.82 13.95 -8.02
N GLY A 153 5.22 14.99 -8.76
CA GLY A 153 6.45 15.76 -8.51
C GLY A 153 7.76 15.01 -8.70
N GLN A 154 7.74 13.77 -9.19
CA GLN A 154 8.90 12.91 -9.31
C GLN A 154 9.10 12.43 -10.74
N ARG A 155 10.36 12.20 -11.10
CA ARG A 155 10.68 11.55 -12.35
C ARG A 155 10.47 10.04 -12.20
N ALA A 156 9.58 9.49 -13.03
CA ALA A 156 9.39 8.05 -13.20
C ALA A 156 9.11 7.79 -14.68
N GLU A 157 9.64 6.70 -15.26
CA GLU A 157 9.60 6.45 -16.71
C GLU A 157 9.85 7.75 -17.53
N ASP A 158 9.01 8.03 -18.51
CA ASP A 158 9.04 9.27 -19.30
C ASP A 158 7.98 10.30 -18.84
N ASN A 159 7.51 10.20 -17.59
CA ASN A 159 6.42 11.02 -17.05
C ASN A 159 6.83 12.49 -16.93
N ALA A 160 5.95 13.39 -17.36
CA ALA A 160 6.06 14.80 -17.03
C ALA A 160 5.85 15.00 -15.52
N PHE A 161 6.68 15.82 -14.89
CA PHE A 161 6.55 16.18 -13.49
C PHE A 161 6.87 17.66 -13.26
N ARG A 162 6.27 18.24 -12.22
CA ARG A 162 6.46 19.63 -11.81
C ARG A 162 6.60 19.71 -10.29
N PRO A 163 7.40 20.64 -9.73
CA PRO A 163 7.41 20.88 -8.29
C PRO A 163 6.02 21.21 -7.72
N SER A 164 5.15 21.84 -8.54
CA SER A 164 3.77 22.17 -8.15
C SER A 164 2.81 20.97 -8.14
N ASP A 165 3.25 19.77 -8.52
CA ASP A 165 2.39 18.58 -8.53
C ASP A 165 1.97 18.19 -7.11
N GLU A 166 2.76 18.51 -6.07
CA GLU A 166 2.39 18.33 -4.67
C GLU A 166 1.04 18.99 -4.35
N GLU A 167 0.91 20.28 -4.66
CA GLU A 167 -0.33 21.04 -4.44
C GLU A 167 -1.41 20.69 -5.47
N ASN A 168 -1.01 20.54 -6.74
CA ASN A 168 -1.92 20.26 -7.84
C ASN A 168 -2.60 18.89 -7.71
N PHE A 169 -1.91 17.89 -7.13
CA PHE A 169 -2.50 16.59 -6.86
C PHE A 169 -3.66 16.71 -5.87
N THR A 170 -3.45 17.41 -4.75
CA THR A 170 -4.54 17.66 -3.78
C THR A 170 -5.70 18.40 -4.42
N ARG A 171 -5.44 19.42 -5.25
CA ARG A 171 -6.48 20.15 -5.98
C ARG A 171 -7.22 19.28 -7.00
N LEU A 172 -6.50 18.38 -7.70
CA LEU A 172 -7.12 17.42 -8.63
C LEU A 172 -8.10 16.50 -7.91
N LEU A 173 -7.69 15.95 -6.77
CA LEU A 173 -8.54 15.09 -5.92
C LEU A 173 -9.78 15.84 -5.43
N ALA A 174 -9.63 17.09 -5.03
CA ALA A 174 -10.75 17.94 -4.63
C ALA A 174 -11.78 18.14 -5.76
N GLU A 175 -11.32 18.42 -6.99
CA GLU A 175 -12.22 18.60 -8.15
C GLU A 175 -12.94 17.28 -8.50
N ILE A 176 -12.25 16.14 -8.45
CA ILE A 176 -12.89 14.84 -8.71
C ILE A 176 -13.91 14.54 -7.60
N ARG A 177 -13.60 14.79 -6.32
CA ARG A 177 -14.54 14.60 -5.22
C ARG A 177 -15.79 15.45 -5.39
N ILE A 178 -15.65 16.72 -5.75
CA ILE A 178 -16.78 17.62 -6.05
C ILE A 178 -17.65 17.05 -7.17
N ALA A 179 -17.04 16.56 -8.25
CA ALA A 179 -17.76 16.00 -9.38
C ALA A 179 -18.51 14.71 -9.01
N LEU A 180 -17.86 13.80 -8.27
CA LEU A 180 -18.46 12.57 -7.77
C LEU A 180 -19.61 12.84 -6.79
N ASP A 181 -19.45 13.79 -5.86
CA ASP A 181 -20.51 14.18 -4.91
C ASP A 181 -21.69 14.85 -5.61
N THR A 182 -21.42 15.62 -6.66
CA THR A 182 -22.47 16.23 -7.47
C THR A 182 -23.32 15.17 -8.18
N GLN A 183 -22.66 14.18 -8.77
CA GLN A 183 -23.35 13.06 -9.40
C GLN A 183 -24.05 12.16 -8.36
N GLY A 184 -23.39 11.93 -7.23
CA GLY A 184 -23.92 11.11 -6.14
C GLY A 184 -25.24 11.65 -5.56
N LYS A 185 -25.39 12.99 -5.48
CA LYS A 185 -26.66 13.63 -5.10
C LYS A 185 -27.78 13.34 -6.09
N VAL A 186 -27.46 13.22 -7.39
CA VAL A 186 -28.45 12.88 -8.44
C VAL A 186 -28.86 11.41 -8.33
N ASP A 187 -27.91 10.54 -8.03
CA ASP A 187 -28.09 9.09 -8.04
C ASP A 187 -28.43 8.52 -6.63
N ASP A 188 -28.54 9.36 -5.61
CA ASP A 188 -28.72 8.99 -4.20
C ASP A 188 -27.69 7.92 -3.75
N THR A 189 -26.41 8.17 -4.07
CA THR A 189 -25.32 7.21 -3.81
C THR A 189 -24.01 7.92 -3.50
N HIS A 190 -23.13 7.29 -2.69
CA HIS A 190 -21.77 7.74 -2.49
C HIS A 190 -20.82 7.01 -3.45
N TYR A 191 -20.20 7.75 -4.36
CA TYR A 191 -19.17 7.24 -5.26
C TYR A 191 -17.80 7.35 -4.61
N LEU A 192 -17.03 6.27 -4.70
CA LEU A 192 -15.73 6.18 -4.06
C LEU A 192 -14.66 6.94 -4.85
N LEU A 193 -13.75 7.60 -4.12
CA LEU A 193 -12.51 8.16 -4.66
C LEU A 193 -11.34 7.61 -3.86
N THR A 194 -10.43 6.89 -4.51
CA THR A 194 -9.28 6.28 -3.90
C THR A 194 -8.00 6.59 -4.66
N ILE A 195 -6.85 6.33 -4.07
CA ILE A 195 -5.55 6.43 -4.73
C ILE A 195 -4.67 5.24 -4.38
N ALA A 196 -3.75 4.90 -5.29
CA ALA A 196 -2.55 4.14 -4.95
C ALA A 196 -1.39 5.12 -4.68
N THR A 197 -0.54 4.79 -3.70
CA THR A 197 0.57 5.65 -3.29
C THR A 197 1.89 4.91 -3.25
N GLY A 198 2.98 5.59 -3.61
CA GLY A 198 4.32 5.09 -3.35
C GLY A 198 4.58 4.93 -1.85
N ALA A 199 5.43 3.97 -1.51
CA ALA A 199 5.71 3.58 -0.13
C ALA A 199 6.91 4.32 0.50
N ASP A 200 7.70 5.02 -0.29
CA ASP A 200 8.97 5.60 0.12
C ASP A 200 8.84 7.04 0.67
N GLN A 201 9.93 7.56 1.20
CA GLN A 201 9.97 8.93 1.72
C GLN A 201 9.88 9.98 0.60
N ALA A 202 10.31 9.65 -0.62
CA ALA A 202 10.23 10.57 -1.74
C ALA A 202 8.77 10.87 -2.11
N TYR A 203 7.89 9.85 -2.12
CA TYR A 203 6.46 10.06 -2.32
C TYR A 203 5.85 11.01 -1.28
N ILE A 204 6.17 10.80 0.00
CA ILE A 204 5.68 11.65 1.09
C ILE A 204 6.15 13.10 0.93
N ASN A 205 7.39 13.30 0.48
CA ASN A 205 7.97 14.64 0.31
C ASN A 205 7.39 15.42 -0.88
N HIS A 206 6.72 14.74 -1.81
CA HIS A 206 6.13 15.34 -3.01
C HIS A 206 4.60 15.32 -3.01
N THR A 207 3.99 15.03 -1.86
CA THR A 207 2.53 14.99 -1.70
C THR A 207 2.10 15.56 -0.34
N ASP A 208 1.02 16.34 -0.30
CA ASP A 208 0.37 16.73 0.97
C ASP A 208 -0.74 15.73 1.30
N LEU A 209 -0.34 14.53 1.75
CA LEU A 209 -1.31 13.48 2.10
C LEU A 209 -2.26 13.88 3.23
N GLY A 210 -1.84 14.76 4.14
CA GLY A 210 -2.67 15.27 5.22
C GLY A 210 -3.87 16.08 4.71
N GLN A 211 -3.74 16.76 3.58
CA GLN A 211 -4.85 17.44 2.92
C GLN A 211 -5.55 16.51 1.91
N ALA A 212 -4.79 15.79 1.10
CA ALA A 212 -5.32 14.90 0.07
C ALA A 212 -6.31 13.87 0.65
N GLN A 213 -6.01 13.26 1.80
CA GLN A 213 -6.86 12.26 2.45
C GLN A 213 -8.27 12.76 2.81
N LYS A 214 -8.48 14.07 2.88
CA LYS A 214 -9.81 14.65 3.18
C LYS A 214 -10.80 14.46 2.04
N HIS A 215 -10.30 14.25 0.83
CA HIS A 215 -11.09 14.03 -0.38
C HIS A 215 -11.26 12.53 -0.70
N LEU A 216 -10.56 11.64 0.01
CA LEU A 216 -10.45 10.22 -0.29
C LEU A 216 -11.24 9.36 0.69
N ASP A 217 -11.78 8.27 0.19
CA ASP A 217 -12.42 7.23 1.00
C ASP A 217 -11.35 6.34 1.67
N PHE A 218 -10.34 5.92 0.92
CA PHE A 218 -9.18 5.19 1.42
C PHE A 218 -7.98 5.32 0.48
N ILE A 219 -6.82 4.85 0.95
CA ILE A 219 -5.52 4.97 0.28
C ILE A 219 -4.86 3.60 0.23
N ASN A 220 -4.57 3.10 -0.97
CA ASN A 220 -3.85 1.87 -1.23
C ASN A 220 -2.35 2.14 -1.21
N VAL A 221 -1.65 1.75 -0.14
CA VAL A 221 -0.20 1.95 -0.04
C VAL A 221 0.52 0.78 -0.71
N MET A 222 1.27 1.02 -1.78
CA MET A 222 2.02 0.02 -2.52
C MET A 222 3.25 -0.47 -1.73
N CYS A 223 3.02 -1.28 -0.66
CA CYS A 223 4.05 -1.80 0.23
C CYS A 223 4.83 -2.95 -0.43
N TYR A 224 5.27 -2.73 -1.66
CA TYR A 224 6.05 -3.66 -2.46
C TYR A 224 6.99 -2.91 -3.41
N ASP A 225 7.78 -3.67 -4.18
CA ASP A 225 8.81 -3.16 -5.07
C ASP A 225 9.89 -2.31 -4.37
N PHE A 226 10.18 -2.61 -3.09
CA PHE A 226 11.30 -2.00 -2.36
C PHE A 226 12.64 -2.32 -3.04
N TYR A 227 12.77 -3.52 -3.61
CA TYR A 227 13.76 -3.91 -4.60
C TYR A 227 13.03 -4.35 -5.87
N HIS A 228 13.38 -3.77 -7.01
CA HIS A 228 12.62 -3.89 -8.26
C HIS A 228 13.50 -3.98 -9.51
N GLY A 229 12.88 -3.86 -10.67
CA GLY A 229 13.48 -4.03 -12.00
C GLY A 229 14.66 -3.13 -12.37
N TRP A 230 15.05 -2.19 -11.52
CA TRP A 230 16.18 -1.28 -11.79
C TRP A 230 17.35 -1.51 -10.81
N HIS A 231 17.18 -2.44 -9.87
CA HIS A 231 18.22 -2.82 -8.94
C HIS A 231 19.03 -4.01 -9.48
N PHE A 232 20.33 -3.81 -9.70
CA PHE A 232 21.31 -4.88 -9.94
C PHE A 232 21.81 -5.50 -8.63
N GLN A 233 20.95 -5.55 -7.66
CA GLN A 233 21.18 -6.10 -6.33
C GLN A 233 19.94 -6.81 -5.86
N THR A 234 20.11 -8.00 -5.28
CA THR A 234 19.00 -8.73 -4.62
C THR A 234 18.55 -8.02 -3.36
N GLY A 235 17.30 -8.24 -2.98
CA GLY A 235 16.72 -7.72 -1.75
C GLY A 235 15.29 -8.16 -1.58
N HIS A 236 14.73 -7.91 -0.41
CA HIS A 236 13.30 -8.13 -0.18
C HIS A 236 12.49 -7.06 -0.90
N HIS A 237 11.54 -7.47 -1.73
CA HIS A 237 10.72 -6.51 -2.45
C HIS A 237 9.45 -6.10 -1.71
N ALA A 238 9.07 -6.84 -0.63
CA ALA A 238 7.82 -6.59 0.09
C ALA A 238 7.87 -6.98 1.58
N ASN A 239 9.05 -6.90 2.21
CA ASN A 239 9.25 -7.23 3.61
C ASN A 239 8.39 -6.39 4.56
N LEU A 240 7.87 -7.02 5.63
CA LEU A 240 7.05 -6.31 6.62
C LEU A 240 7.90 -5.41 7.53
N HIS A 241 9.09 -5.86 7.96
CA HIS A 241 10.00 -5.10 8.80
C HIS A 241 11.32 -4.81 8.10
N PRO A 242 12.09 -3.79 8.54
CA PRO A 242 13.45 -3.60 8.06
C PRO A 242 14.31 -4.84 8.34
N SER A 243 15.20 -5.19 7.41
CA SER A 243 16.16 -6.28 7.61
C SER A 243 17.41 -5.76 8.31
N ASP A 244 17.91 -6.51 9.31
CA ASP A 244 19.21 -6.23 9.95
C ASP A 244 20.39 -6.42 8.99
N LYS A 245 20.18 -7.11 7.86
CA LYS A 245 21.17 -7.35 6.81
C LYS A 245 21.18 -6.22 5.75
N GLU A 246 20.15 -5.38 5.73
CA GLU A 246 19.99 -4.27 4.78
C GLU A 246 20.86 -3.08 5.19
N LYS A 247 21.59 -2.48 4.23
CA LYS A 247 22.51 -1.36 4.50
C LYS A 247 22.13 -0.06 3.80
N PHE A 248 21.23 -0.08 2.82
CA PHE A 248 21.10 1.04 1.88
C PHE A 248 19.68 1.59 1.72
N ASN A 249 18.66 0.75 1.80
CA ASN A 249 17.30 1.14 1.43
C ASN A 249 16.40 1.36 2.66
N GLY A 250 16.39 0.44 3.62
CA GLY A 250 15.60 0.55 4.85
C GLY A 250 14.08 0.60 4.62
N ASN A 251 13.59 0.31 3.42
CA ASN A 251 12.16 0.28 3.13
C ASN A 251 11.55 -1.03 3.62
N SER A 252 10.32 -0.90 4.14
CA SER A 252 9.49 -2.02 4.61
C SER A 252 8.04 -1.59 4.69
N GLY A 253 7.13 -2.54 4.82
CA GLY A 253 5.71 -2.25 5.05
C GLY A 253 5.49 -1.41 6.31
N LEU A 254 6.19 -1.74 7.41
CA LEU A 254 6.14 -0.95 8.65
C LEU A 254 6.53 0.51 8.43
N GLU A 255 7.66 0.75 7.73
CA GLU A 255 8.13 2.11 7.47
C GLU A 255 7.20 2.86 6.52
N ALA A 256 6.68 2.21 5.48
CA ALA A 256 5.73 2.79 4.56
C ALA A 256 4.47 3.28 5.29
N ILE A 257 3.84 2.43 6.09
CA ILE A 257 2.64 2.78 6.86
C ILE A 257 2.96 3.86 7.91
N SER A 258 4.11 3.78 8.59
CA SER A 258 4.53 4.80 9.57
C SER A 258 4.69 6.18 8.93
N ARG A 259 5.23 6.26 7.71
CA ARG A 259 5.36 7.52 6.95
C ARG A 259 3.99 8.13 6.62
N HIS A 260 3.05 7.32 6.14
CA HIS A 260 1.69 7.78 5.83
C HIS A 260 0.93 8.26 7.07
N LEU A 261 1.04 7.55 8.20
CA LEU A 261 0.47 7.98 9.48
C LEU A 261 1.06 9.32 9.94
N LYS A 262 2.40 9.48 9.85
CA LYS A 262 3.08 10.74 10.19
C LYS A 262 2.70 11.88 9.25
N ALA A 263 2.39 11.61 8.00
CA ALA A 263 1.87 12.57 7.03
C ALA A 263 0.40 12.98 7.28
N GLY A 264 -0.24 12.45 8.33
CA GLY A 264 -1.58 12.84 8.76
C GLY A 264 -2.73 12.03 8.16
N VAL A 265 -2.43 10.86 7.58
CA VAL A 265 -3.48 9.95 7.10
C VAL A 265 -4.00 9.10 8.27
N PRO A 266 -5.32 9.07 8.53
CA PRO A 266 -5.89 8.20 9.56
C PRO A 266 -5.67 6.71 9.23
N ALA A 267 -5.35 5.90 10.24
CA ALA A 267 -5.06 4.48 10.05
C ALA A 267 -6.19 3.71 9.34
N ASN A 268 -7.44 3.99 9.68
CA ASN A 268 -8.61 3.35 9.08
C ASN A 268 -8.82 3.66 7.60
N LYS A 269 -8.14 4.67 7.06
CA LYS A 269 -8.09 4.97 5.62
C LYS A 269 -6.91 4.29 4.89
N LEU A 270 -5.92 3.77 5.62
CA LEU A 270 -4.78 3.10 5.01
C LEU A 270 -5.11 1.64 4.72
N VAL A 271 -4.82 1.22 3.50
CA VAL A 271 -4.96 -0.16 2.99
C VAL A 271 -3.58 -0.64 2.58
N MET A 272 -3.10 -1.75 3.16
CA MET A 272 -1.76 -2.25 2.90
C MET A 272 -1.70 -3.04 1.60
N GLY A 273 -0.80 -2.67 0.71
CA GLY A 273 -0.54 -3.37 -0.54
C GLY A 273 0.29 -4.64 -0.35
N ILE A 274 -0.12 -5.70 -1.02
CA ILE A 274 0.50 -7.03 -1.00
C ILE A 274 0.72 -7.48 -2.45
N PRO A 275 1.95 -7.87 -2.84
CA PRO A 275 2.17 -8.37 -4.19
C PRO A 275 1.81 -9.86 -4.28
N PHE A 276 1.06 -10.24 -5.32
CA PHE A 276 0.85 -11.65 -5.67
C PHE A 276 1.86 -12.13 -6.70
N TYR A 277 3.07 -11.55 -6.64
CA TYR A 277 4.22 -11.86 -7.47
C TYR A 277 5.50 -11.79 -6.64
N GLY A 278 6.59 -12.25 -7.23
CA GLY A 278 7.94 -12.07 -6.71
C GLY A 278 8.82 -11.31 -7.68
N ARG A 279 10.02 -11.00 -7.20
CA ARG A 279 11.11 -10.41 -8.00
C ARG A 279 12.26 -11.41 -8.10
N GLN A 280 12.67 -11.73 -9.34
CA GLN A 280 13.76 -12.66 -9.64
C GLN A 280 15.00 -11.94 -10.17
N TRP A 281 16.15 -12.30 -9.61
CA TRP A 281 17.48 -11.89 -10.11
C TRP A 281 18.27 -13.11 -10.52
N GLU A 282 19.10 -12.95 -11.56
CA GLU A 282 19.94 -14.01 -12.12
C GLU A 282 21.43 -13.65 -12.03
N LYS A 283 22.28 -14.68 -12.07
CA LYS A 283 23.74 -14.54 -11.95
C LYS A 283 24.13 -13.74 -10.70
N VAL A 284 23.48 -14.09 -9.60
CA VAL A 284 23.67 -13.49 -8.28
C VAL A 284 24.98 -14.02 -7.68
N ILE A 285 25.71 -13.17 -6.98
CA ILE A 285 26.91 -13.59 -6.22
C ILE A 285 26.43 -14.41 -5.01
N ALA A 286 27.00 -15.64 -4.88
CA ALA A 286 26.64 -16.60 -3.84
C ALA A 286 27.34 -16.30 -2.51
N ASP A 287 27.14 -15.11 -1.95
CA ASP A 287 27.62 -14.70 -0.64
C ASP A 287 26.41 -14.31 0.24
N ASN A 288 26.52 -14.36 1.56
CA ASN A 288 25.45 -14.04 2.50
C ASN A 288 24.09 -14.65 2.09
N GLU A 289 24.08 -15.93 1.70
CA GLU A 289 22.89 -16.64 1.22
C GLU A 289 22.20 -15.92 0.06
N SER A 290 22.96 -15.13 -0.71
CA SER A 290 22.56 -14.35 -1.90
C SER A 290 21.56 -13.22 -1.64
N LEU A 291 21.30 -12.89 -0.37
CA LEU A 291 20.48 -11.76 0.02
C LEU A 291 21.33 -10.49 0.09
N TYR A 292 20.85 -9.40 -0.51
CA TYR A 292 21.53 -8.11 -0.68
C TYR A 292 22.87 -8.21 -1.40
N GLN A 293 22.93 -9.08 -2.39
CA GLN A 293 24.12 -9.31 -3.21
C GLN A 293 23.99 -8.75 -4.61
N PRO A 294 25.11 -8.34 -5.24
CA PRO A 294 25.10 -7.92 -6.64
C PRO A 294 24.60 -9.05 -7.56
N ALA A 295 23.84 -8.66 -8.58
CA ALA A 295 23.35 -9.52 -9.64
C ALA A 295 23.70 -8.93 -11.02
N ARG A 296 23.69 -9.77 -12.06
CA ARG A 296 23.88 -9.30 -13.44
C ARG A 296 22.58 -9.05 -14.19
N SER A 297 21.46 -9.41 -13.60
CA SER A 297 20.12 -9.02 -14.05
C SER A 297 19.48 -8.05 -13.06
N THR A 298 18.44 -7.37 -13.51
CA THR A 298 17.54 -6.61 -12.64
C THR A 298 16.42 -7.51 -12.11
N GLY A 299 15.68 -7.06 -11.10
CA GLY A 299 14.59 -7.83 -10.48
C GLY A 299 13.35 -7.90 -11.37
N VAL A 300 13.23 -8.93 -12.21
CA VAL A 300 12.04 -9.15 -13.06
C VAL A 300 10.87 -9.70 -12.27
N ILE A 301 9.64 -9.38 -12.69
CA ILE A 301 8.42 -9.91 -12.10
C ILE A 301 8.28 -11.40 -12.44
N VAL A 302 7.92 -12.20 -11.42
CA VAL A 302 7.57 -13.62 -11.57
C VAL A 302 6.24 -13.83 -10.84
N PRO A 303 5.19 -14.35 -11.54
CA PRO A 303 3.91 -14.65 -10.92
C PRO A 303 4.04 -15.62 -9.72
N TYR A 304 3.18 -15.47 -8.72
CA TYR A 304 3.18 -16.35 -7.54
C TYR A 304 3.06 -17.82 -7.93
N TRP A 305 2.14 -18.15 -8.84
CA TRP A 305 1.94 -19.53 -9.30
C TRP A 305 3.20 -20.14 -9.96
N ASP A 306 4.00 -19.36 -10.69
CA ASP A 306 5.27 -19.82 -11.29
C ASP A 306 6.35 -20.05 -10.22
N ILE A 307 6.40 -19.20 -9.19
CA ILE A 307 7.32 -19.38 -8.06
C ILE A 307 7.00 -20.68 -7.30
N VAL A 308 5.73 -20.98 -7.10
CA VAL A 308 5.30 -22.24 -6.48
C VAL A 308 5.77 -23.44 -7.32
N GLU A 309 5.64 -23.42 -8.65
CA GLU A 309 6.13 -24.47 -9.53
C GLU A 309 7.68 -24.57 -9.50
N LYS A 310 8.38 -23.45 -9.49
CA LYS A 310 9.83 -23.44 -9.31
C LYS A 310 10.25 -24.10 -7.99
N LEU A 311 9.55 -23.84 -6.90
CA LEU A 311 9.83 -24.46 -5.61
C LEU A 311 9.59 -25.97 -5.62
N LYS A 312 8.51 -26.44 -6.27
CA LYS A 312 8.19 -27.88 -6.45
C LYS A 312 9.26 -28.64 -7.26
N SER A 313 10.02 -27.94 -8.11
CA SER A 313 11.09 -28.56 -8.89
C SER A 313 12.24 -29.13 -8.04
N GLY A 314 12.34 -28.74 -6.77
CA GLY A 314 13.40 -29.15 -5.83
C GLY A 314 14.76 -28.45 -6.07
N ASN A 315 14.87 -27.56 -7.05
CA ASN A 315 16.11 -26.82 -7.34
C ASN A 315 16.31 -25.56 -6.48
N TYR A 316 15.28 -25.14 -5.75
CA TYR A 316 15.28 -23.94 -4.95
C TYR A 316 15.24 -24.25 -3.46
N LYS A 317 16.15 -23.66 -2.68
CA LYS A 317 16.11 -23.67 -1.22
C LYS A 317 15.23 -22.51 -0.74
N LYS A 318 14.21 -22.80 0.06
CA LYS A 318 13.42 -21.79 0.75
C LYS A 318 14.22 -21.23 1.93
N MET A 319 14.35 -19.92 1.98
CA MET A 319 15.06 -19.17 3.00
C MET A 319 14.09 -18.20 3.68
N TYR A 320 14.43 -17.75 4.89
CA TYR A 320 13.63 -16.79 5.64
C TYR A 320 14.53 -15.81 6.40
N ASP A 321 14.23 -14.53 6.28
CA ASP A 321 14.86 -13.48 7.07
C ASP A 321 13.97 -13.14 8.28
N GLU A 322 14.39 -13.54 9.47
CA GLU A 322 13.64 -13.37 10.72
C GLU A 322 13.45 -11.89 11.08
N SER A 323 14.44 -11.03 10.79
CA SER A 323 14.35 -9.59 11.07
C SER A 323 13.36 -8.90 10.12
N ALA A 324 13.44 -9.20 8.84
CA ALA A 324 12.58 -8.65 7.80
C ALA A 324 11.16 -9.24 7.80
N LYS A 325 10.97 -10.42 8.44
CA LYS A 325 9.74 -11.22 8.34
C LYS A 325 9.37 -11.51 6.88
N SER A 326 10.36 -11.99 6.10
CA SER A 326 10.22 -12.15 4.66
C SER A 326 10.93 -13.40 4.14
N SER A 327 10.26 -14.12 3.24
CA SER A 327 10.76 -15.33 2.57
C SER A 327 11.46 -14.98 1.27
N TYR A 328 12.45 -15.82 0.90
CA TYR A 328 13.06 -15.79 -0.43
C TYR A 328 13.51 -17.19 -0.85
N LEU A 329 13.74 -17.38 -2.14
CA LEU A 329 14.25 -18.61 -2.72
C LEU A 329 15.66 -18.39 -3.25
N TRP A 330 16.51 -19.40 -3.07
CA TRP A 330 17.85 -19.47 -3.61
C TRP A 330 18.08 -20.75 -4.41
N ASN A 331 18.48 -20.61 -5.69
CA ASN A 331 18.96 -21.70 -6.52
C ASN A 331 20.47 -21.53 -6.73
N ALA A 332 21.27 -22.30 -5.99
CA ALA A 332 22.72 -22.21 -6.03
C ALA A 332 23.33 -22.68 -7.37
N LYS A 333 22.68 -23.63 -8.05
CA LYS A 333 23.16 -24.20 -9.32
C LYS A 333 23.11 -23.15 -10.44
N ASP A 334 22.02 -22.41 -10.52
CA ASP A 334 21.77 -21.45 -11.60
C ASP A 334 22.01 -20.01 -11.16
N SER A 335 22.39 -19.79 -9.88
CA SER A 335 22.63 -18.47 -9.26
C SER A 335 21.41 -17.54 -9.39
N ILE A 336 20.21 -18.08 -9.04
CA ILE A 336 18.93 -17.37 -9.11
C ILE A 336 18.42 -17.09 -7.69
N PHE A 337 18.06 -15.84 -7.44
CA PHE A 337 17.40 -15.37 -6.22
C PHE A 337 15.99 -14.90 -6.54
N ILE A 338 14.99 -15.26 -5.69
CA ILE A 338 13.62 -14.78 -5.82
C ILE A 338 13.12 -14.29 -4.46
N SER A 339 12.77 -13.01 -4.36
CA SER A 339 12.00 -12.47 -3.24
C SER A 339 10.51 -12.63 -3.53
N TRP A 340 9.73 -13.13 -2.56
CA TRP A 340 8.31 -13.43 -2.74
C TRP A 340 7.53 -13.45 -1.43
N GLU A 341 6.21 -13.44 -1.52
CA GLU A 341 5.30 -13.61 -0.40
C GLU A 341 4.79 -15.06 -0.31
N THR A 342 4.50 -15.52 0.89
CA THR A 342 3.87 -16.82 1.15
C THR A 342 2.67 -16.64 2.07
N PRO A 343 1.84 -17.66 2.31
CA PRO A 343 0.76 -17.59 3.30
C PRO A 343 1.22 -17.15 4.71
N LYS A 344 2.50 -17.38 5.06
CA LYS A 344 3.07 -16.91 6.33
C LYS A 344 3.17 -15.39 6.38
N GLU A 345 3.70 -14.76 5.34
CA GLU A 345 3.81 -13.31 5.26
C GLU A 345 2.43 -12.65 5.17
N ILE A 346 1.47 -13.27 4.48
CA ILE A 346 0.07 -12.80 4.45
C ILE A 346 -0.49 -12.74 5.88
N GLN A 347 -0.31 -13.79 6.69
CA GLN A 347 -0.75 -13.79 8.09
C GLN A 347 -0.10 -12.65 8.89
N LEU A 348 1.23 -12.50 8.79
CA LEU A 348 1.94 -11.44 9.52
C LEU A 348 1.47 -10.03 9.13
N LYS A 349 1.21 -9.80 7.84
CA LYS A 349 0.69 -8.52 7.33
C LYS A 349 -0.73 -8.27 7.78
N THR A 350 -1.59 -9.28 7.79
CA THR A 350 -2.97 -9.15 8.30
C THR A 350 -3.02 -8.90 9.81
N ASP A 351 -2.15 -9.55 10.57
CA ASP A 351 -2.01 -9.28 12.00
C ASP A 351 -1.56 -7.83 12.25
N PHE A 352 -0.58 -7.34 11.47
CA PHE A 352 -0.13 -5.95 11.51
C PHE A 352 -1.25 -4.95 11.14
N ILE A 353 -2.04 -5.24 10.09
CA ILE A 353 -3.20 -4.42 9.70
C ILE A 353 -4.19 -4.31 10.86
N LYS A 354 -4.50 -5.43 11.52
CA LYS A 354 -5.40 -5.48 12.67
C LYS A 354 -4.82 -4.71 13.86
N GLU A 355 -3.56 -4.92 14.19
CA GLU A 355 -2.86 -4.22 15.29
C GLU A 355 -2.85 -2.70 15.11
N LYS A 356 -2.64 -2.22 13.89
CA LYS A 356 -2.60 -0.77 13.58
C LYS A 356 -3.97 -0.15 13.32
N GLY A 357 -5.07 -0.90 13.37
CA GLY A 357 -6.42 -0.41 13.09
C GLY A 357 -6.59 0.09 11.65
N MET A 358 -5.87 -0.50 10.69
CA MET A 358 -5.88 -0.08 9.28
C MET A 358 -7.19 -0.45 8.59
N GLY A 359 -7.44 0.13 7.41
CA GLY A 359 -8.65 -0.07 6.60
C GLY A 359 -8.77 -1.46 6.00
N GLY A 360 -7.67 -2.14 5.72
CA GLY A 360 -7.67 -3.44 5.07
C GLY A 360 -6.41 -3.73 4.29
N ALA A 361 -6.50 -4.64 3.32
CA ALA A 361 -5.44 -5.01 2.40
C ALA A 361 -5.89 -4.87 0.94
N MET A 362 -4.96 -4.51 0.06
CA MET A 362 -5.13 -4.64 -1.38
C MET A 362 -4.02 -5.52 -1.96
N PHE A 363 -4.23 -6.09 -3.13
CA PHE A 363 -3.19 -6.86 -3.79
C PHE A 363 -3.07 -6.57 -5.29
N TRP A 364 -1.83 -6.60 -5.76
CA TRP A 364 -1.44 -6.54 -7.16
C TRP A 364 -0.93 -7.90 -7.59
N GLU A 365 -1.51 -8.65 -8.52
CA GLU A 365 -2.84 -8.52 -9.07
C GLU A 365 -3.46 -9.94 -9.18
N TYR A 366 -4.74 -10.03 -9.46
CA TYR A 366 -5.56 -11.23 -9.30
C TYR A 366 -5.09 -12.43 -10.15
N SER A 367 -4.61 -12.21 -11.39
CA SER A 367 -4.23 -13.30 -12.30
C SER A 367 -2.92 -14.01 -11.90
N LEU A 368 -2.15 -13.41 -10.99
CA LEU A 368 -0.85 -13.90 -10.58
C LEU A 368 -0.92 -14.98 -9.48
N ASP A 369 -2.09 -15.20 -8.87
CA ASP A 369 -2.39 -16.25 -7.88
C ASP A 369 -3.48 -17.18 -8.41
N LYS A 370 -3.15 -18.02 -9.43
CA LYS A 370 -4.11 -18.86 -10.17
C LYS A 370 -4.89 -19.82 -9.29
N ASP A 371 -4.23 -20.37 -8.25
CA ASP A 371 -4.82 -21.34 -7.33
C ASP A 371 -5.49 -20.68 -6.13
N GLN A 372 -5.49 -19.34 -6.08
CA GLN A 372 -6.04 -18.53 -5.00
C GLN A 372 -5.48 -18.86 -3.61
N GLU A 373 -4.23 -19.31 -3.52
CA GLU A 373 -3.61 -19.67 -2.25
C GLU A 373 -3.42 -18.45 -1.35
N LEU A 374 -2.88 -17.35 -1.92
CA LEU A 374 -2.67 -16.09 -1.20
C LEU A 374 -4.01 -15.39 -0.91
N LEU A 375 -4.94 -15.39 -1.87
CA LEU A 375 -6.28 -14.80 -1.68
C LEU A 375 -7.06 -15.52 -0.59
N ASN A 376 -7.05 -16.87 -0.59
CA ASN A 376 -7.71 -17.66 0.45
C ASN A 376 -7.14 -17.32 1.83
N LYS A 377 -5.79 -17.32 1.93
CA LYS A 377 -5.13 -16.96 3.19
C LYS A 377 -5.44 -15.54 3.64
N LEU A 378 -5.47 -14.58 2.71
CA LEU A 378 -5.82 -13.19 3.01
C LEU A 378 -7.26 -13.10 3.54
N TYR A 379 -8.20 -13.72 2.84
CA TYR A 379 -9.61 -13.75 3.24
C TYR A 379 -9.81 -14.36 4.63
N ASP A 380 -9.26 -15.56 4.86
CA ASP A 380 -9.38 -16.26 6.14
C ASP A 380 -8.72 -15.49 7.30
N SER A 381 -7.63 -14.78 7.01
CA SER A 381 -6.92 -14.01 8.03
C SER A 381 -7.56 -12.66 8.33
N MET A 382 -8.39 -12.10 7.43
CA MET A 382 -9.05 -10.81 7.64
C MET A 382 -10.42 -10.93 8.29
N ASN A 383 -11.09 -12.07 8.15
CA ASN A 383 -12.38 -12.39 8.78
C ASN A 383 -12.19 -13.20 10.05
#